data_bb2866a9a26e4e37d47c8f0a4c08848e
#
_entry.id   bb2866a9a26e4e37d47c8f0a4c08848e
#
_cell.length_a   1.000
_cell.length_b   1.000
_cell.length_c   1.000
_cell.angle_alpha   90.00
_cell.angle_beta   90.00
_cell.angle_gamma   90.00
#
_symmetry.space_group_name_H-M   'P 1'
#
loop_
_entity.id
_entity.type
_entity.pdbx_description
1 polymer ?
#
loop_
_entity_poly.entity_id
_entity_poly.type
_entity_poly.pdbx_seq_one_letter_code
_entity_poly.pdbx_strand_id
1 'polypeptide(L)'
;MAIKVEVFSTNSCPHCPAAIDAAQKAKDKLGDAIDVEILKIDESKDNYQRAIDYQIMAVPTIVIDGDVVFVGAPTDFELIEKLESML
;
A
#
# COMPACT_ATOMS: atom_id res chain seq x y z
N MET A 1 -15.99 0.72 9.89
CA MET A 1 -15.19 -0.23 9.08
C MET A 1 -13.85 0.38 8.75
N ALA A 2 -12.81 -0.44 8.70
CA ALA A 2 -11.47 0.06 8.43
C ALA A 2 -11.27 0.29 6.93
N ILE A 3 -10.50 1.35 6.60
CA ILE A 3 -10.07 1.58 5.22
C ILE A 3 -9.00 0.55 4.88
N LYS A 4 -9.16 -0.17 3.79
CA LYS A 4 -8.21 -1.20 3.35
C LYS A 4 -7.05 -0.54 2.60
N VAL A 5 -5.83 -0.74 3.09
CA VAL A 5 -4.60 -0.24 2.46
C VAL A 5 -3.76 -1.43 2.03
N GLU A 6 -3.52 -1.56 0.73
CA GLU A 6 -2.73 -2.66 0.18
C GLU A 6 -1.45 -2.08 -0.42
N VAL A 7 -0.30 -2.57 0.04
CA VAL A 7 1.01 -2.15 -0.46
C VAL A 7 1.60 -3.27 -1.28
N PHE A 8 1.67 -3.07 -2.59
CA PHE A 8 2.26 -4.06 -3.50
C PHE A 8 3.76 -3.81 -3.63
N SER A 9 4.55 -4.86 -3.39
CA SER A 9 6.00 -4.76 -3.40
C SER A 9 6.64 -6.03 -3.95
N THR A 10 7.96 -6.00 -4.14
CA THR A 10 8.76 -7.18 -4.45
C THR A 10 10.00 -7.19 -3.57
N ASN A 11 10.68 -8.35 -3.49
CA ASN A 11 11.87 -8.48 -2.66
C ASN A 11 13.08 -7.71 -3.21
N SER A 12 13.08 -7.40 -4.50
CA SER A 12 14.17 -6.67 -5.15
C SER A 12 13.90 -5.19 -5.38
N CYS A 13 12.80 -4.67 -4.85
CA CYS A 13 12.40 -3.28 -5.06
C CYS A 13 13.16 -2.35 -4.11
N PRO A 14 13.96 -1.39 -4.64
CA PRO A 14 14.75 -0.50 -3.78
C PRO A 14 13.91 0.54 -3.03
N HIS A 15 12.71 0.88 -3.53
CA HIS A 15 11.86 1.89 -2.92
C HIS A 15 10.70 1.30 -2.09
N CYS A 16 10.53 -0.02 -2.14
CA CYS A 16 9.44 -0.66 -1.40
C CYS A 16 9.58 -0.54 0.11
N PRO A 17 10.77 -0.61 0.73
CA PRO A 17 10.89 -0.40 2.17
C PRO A 17 10.34 0.94 2.63
N ALA A 18 10.52 2.00 1.84
CA ALA A 18 9.99 3.34 2.17
C ALA A 18 8.46 3.33 2.14
N ALA A 19 7.85 2.68 1.16
CA ALA A 19 6.39 2.57 1.06
C ALA A 19 5.82 1.76 2.22
N ILE A 20 6.48 0.66 2.57
CA ILE A 20 6.07 -0.19 3.69
C ILE A 20 6.17 0.59 5.00
N ASP A 21 7.26 1.33 5.19
CA ASP A 21 7.46 2.16 6.38
C ASP A 21 6.37 3.23 6.50
N ALA A 22 6.05 3.89 5.39
CA ALA A 22 4.97 4.89 5.38
C ALA A 22 3.62 4.27 5.78
N ALA A 23 3.33 3.07 5.27
CA ALA A 23 2.09 2.36 5.61
C ALA A 23 2.05 1.97 7.09
N GLN A 24 3.18 1.52 7.64
CA GLN A 24 3.26 1.15 9.04
C GLN A 24 3.11 2.36 9.96
N LYS A 25 3.70 3.50 9.60
CA LYS A 25 3.52 4.75 10.35
C LYS A 25 2.08 5.23 10.31
N ALA A 26 1.42 5.07 9.16
CA ALA A 26 0.00 5.40 9.04
C ALA A 26 -0.85 4.50 9.97
N LYS A 27 -0.53 3.21 10.02
CA LYS A 27 -1.22 2.27 10.90
C LYS A 27 -1.00 2.64 12.37
N ASP A 28 0.22 3.02 12.74
CA ASP A 28 0.53 3.44 14.11
C ASP A 28 -0.28 4.68 14.51
N LYS A 29 -0.43 5.62 13.58
CA LYS A 29 -1.16 6.87 13.86
C LYS A 29 -2.67 6.68 13.86
N LEU A 30 -3.20 5.96 12.89
CA LEU A 30 -4.65 5.84 12.66
C LEU A 30 -5.26 4.60 13.32
N GLY A 31 -4.43 3.65 13.74
CA GLY A 31 -4.86 2.48 14.49
C GLY A 31 -5.93 1.66 13.76
N ASP A 32 -7.04 1.44 14.43
CA ASP A 32 -8.12 0.58 13.89
C ASP A 32 -8.91 1.24 12.75
N ALA A 33 -8.65 2.51 12.46
CA ALA A 33 -9.32 3.20 11.35
C ALA A 33 -8.86 2.66 9.99
N ILE A 34 -7.68 2.04 9.90
CA ILE A 34 -7.17 1.45 8.67
C ILE A 34 -6.70 0.02 8.89
N ASP A 35 -6.69 -0.75 7.82
CA ASP A 35 -6.20 -2.12 7.79
C ASP A 35 -5.14 -2.22 6.71
N VAL A 36 -3.88 -2.47 7.08
CA VAL A 36 -2.73 -2.47 6.18
C VAL A 36 -2.32 -3.90 5.85
N GLU A 37 -2.16 -4.18 4.56
CA GLU A 37 -1.67 -5.47 4.09
C GLU A 37 -0.50 -5.26 3.13
N ILE A 38 0.60 -5.94 3.38
CA ILE A 38 1.79 -5.90 2.51
C ILE A 38 1.74 -7.12 1.60
N LEU A 39 1.71 -6.89 0.30
CA LEU A 39 1.53 -7.94 -0.71
C LEU A 39 2.80 -8.06 -1.55
N LYS A 40 3.57 -9.12 -1.31
CA LYS A 40 4.78 -9.43 -2.09
C LYS A 40 4.38 -10.16 -3.36
N ILE A 41 4.48 -9.47 -4.49
CA ILE A 41 4.05 -10.00 -5.80
C ILE A 41 4.89 -11.21 -6.20
N ASP A 42 6.17 -11.20 -5.87
CA ASP A 42 7.10 -12.27 -6.25
C ASP A 42 7.08 -13.48 -5.30
N GLU A 43 6.30 -13.43 -4.22
CA GLU A 43 6.21 -14.53 -3.26
C GLU A 43 4.91 -15.32 -3.34
N SER A 44 3.92 -14.82 -4.07
CA SER A 44 2.60 -15.45 -4.11
C SER A 44 1.94 -15.21 -5.46
N LYS A 45 1.43 -16.30 -6.05
CA LYS A 45 0.66 -16.18 -7.31
C LYS A 45 -0.62 -15.38 -7.10
N ASP A 46 -1.24 -15.50 -5.94
CA ASP A 46 -2.46 -14.75 -5.61
C ASP A 46 -2.17 -13.26 -5.56
N ASN A 47 -1.03 -12.86 -4.97
CA ASN A 47 -0.62 -11.46 -4.93
C ASN A 47 -0.33 -10.93 -6.33
N TYR A 48 0.35 -11.74 -7.16
CA TYR A 48 0.65 -11.40 -8.54
C TYR A 48 -0.64 -11.19 -9.34
N GLN A 49 -1.60 -12.10 -9.20
CA GLN A 49 -2.88 -11.99 -9.90
C GLN A 49 -3.66 -10.75 -9.45
N ARG A 50 -3.64 -10.44 -8.15
CA ARG A 50 -4.29 -9.24 -7.64
C ARG A 50 -3.66 -7.98 -8.22
N ALA A 51 -2.33 -7.96 -8.36
CA ALA A 51 -1.64 -6.84 -9.00
C ALA A 51 -2.07 -6.66 -10.45
N ILE A 52 -2.21 -7.77 -11.19
CA ILE A 52 -2.69 -7.73 -12.56
C ILE A 52 -4.12 -7.19 -12.63
N ASP A 53 -4.98 -7.62 -11.72
CA ASP A 53 -6.37 -7.18 -11.68
C ASP A 53 -6.49 -5.67 -11.44
N TYR A 54 -5.57 -5.08 -10.67
CA TYR A 54 -5.49 -3.64 -10.47
C TYR A 54 -4.71 -2.93 -11.57
N GLN A 55 -4.16 -3.67 -12.55
CA GLN A 55 -3.32 -3.13 -13.62
C GLN A 55 -2.05 -2.46 -13.09
N ILE A 56 -1.49 -3.01 -12.02
CA ILE A 56 -0.26 -2.49 -11.43
C ILE A 56 0.93 -2.89 -12.31
N MET A 57 1.69 -1.90 -12.77
CA MET A 57 2.82 -2.11 -13.66
C MET A 57 4.15 -1.74 -13.03
N ALA A 58 4.14 -1.20 -11.82
CA ALA A 58 5.35 -0.78 -11.11
C ALA A 58 5.16 -1.01 -9.62
N VAL A 59 6.25 -1.19 -8.90
CA VAL A 59 6.26 -1.29 -7.46
C VAL A 59 7.22 -0.24 -6.89
N PRO A 60 6.95 0.30 -5.71
CA PRO A 60 5.78 0.04 -4.88
C PRO A 60 4.52 0.72 -5.43
N THR A 61 3.37 0.13 -5.19
CA THR A 61 2.07 0.73 -5.51
C THR A 61 1.17 0.57 -4.30
N ILE A 62 0.45 1.62 -3.95
CA ILE A 62 -0.47 1.60 -2.82
C ILE A 62 -1.90 1.72 -3.33
N VAL A 63 -2.72 0.73 -2.97
CA VAL A 63 -4.13 0.65 -3.29
C VAL A 63 -4.92 0.92 -2.01
N ILE A 64 -5.86 1.84 -2.07
CA ILE A 64 -6.71 2.19 -0.93
C ILE A 64 -8.16 1.95 -1.32
N ASP A 65 -8.84 1.06 -0.58
CA ASP A 65 -10.24 0.68 -0.82
C ASP A 65 -10.51 0.30 -2.28
N GLY A 66 -9.56 -0.41 -2.91
CA GLY A 66 -9.72 -0.90 -4.27
C GLY A 66 -9.28 0.07 -5.36
N ASP A 67 -8.82 1.27 -5.00
CA ASP A 67 -8.35 2.27 -5.96
C ASP A 67 -6.84 2.43 -5.87
N VAL A 68 -6.15 2.43 -7.00
CA VAL A 68 -4.72 2.72 -7.07
C VAL A 68 -4.52 4.21 -6.80
N VAL A 69 -3.92 4.54 -5.67
CA VAL A 69 -3.77 5.93 -5.21
C VAL A 69 -2.35 6.44 -5.37
N PHE A 70 -1.35 5.62 -5.04
CA PHE A 70 0.04 6.00 -5.16
C PHE A 70 0.80 4.99 -6.01
N VAL A 71 1.51 5.49 -7.02
CA VAL A 71 2.48 4.70 -7.79
C VAL A 71 3.85 5.25 -7.43
N GLY A 72 4.65 4.43 -6.76
CA GLY A 72 5.89 4.87 -6.12
C GLY A 72 5.70 5.02 -4.62
N ALA A 73 6.78 5.29 -3.89
CA ALA A 73 6.74 5.41 -2.43
C ALA A 73 6.28 6.81 -2.03
N PRO A 74 5.10 6.95 -1.40
CA PRO A 74 4.73 8.24 -0.81
C PRO A 74 5.48 8.44 0.49
N THR A 75 5.54 9.69 0.97
CA THR A 75 5.99 9.92 2.33
C THR A 75 4.89 9.48 3.31
N ASP A 76 5.27 9.25 4.57
CA ASP A 76 4.28 8.94 5.61
C ASP A 76 3.25 10.07 5.74
N PHE A 77 3.69 11.31 5.63
CA PHE A 77 2.81 12.48 5.68
C PHE A 77 1.77 12.44 4.55
N GLU A 78 2.20 12.19 3.31
CA GLU A 78 1.30 12.13 2.16
C GLU A 78 0.25 11.03 2.31
N LEU A 79 0.68 9.85 2.75
CA LEU A 79 -0.21 8.71 2.93
C LEU A 79 -1.21 8.98 4.05
N ILE A 80 -0.74 9.47 5.19
CA ILE A 80 -1.60 9.78 6.34
C ILE A 80 -2.61 10.85 5.98
N GLU A 81 -2.18 11.92 5.29
CA GLU A 81 -3.08 12.98 4.86
C GLU A 81 -4.18 12.46 3.96
N LYS A 82 -3.83 11.58 3.01
CA LYS A 82 -4.82 10.97 2.11
C LYS A 82 -5.82 10.13 2.90
N LEU A 83 -5.34 9.31 3.82
CA LEU A 83 -6.21 8.45 4.62
C LEU A 83 -7.12 9.27 5.54
N GLU A 84 -6.60 10.32 6.15
CA GLU A 84 -7.41 11.21 7.00
C GLU A 84 -8.52 11.89 6.21
N SER A 85 -8.28 12.20 4.94
CA SER A 85 -9.30 12.80 4.10
C SER A 85 -10.44 11.85 3.77
N MET A 86 -10.24 10.56 3.98
CA MET A 86 -11.23 9.52 3.72
C MET A 86 -12.00 9.07 4.97
N LEU A 87 -11.59 9.54 6.13
CA LEU A 87 -12.23 9.17 7.40
C LEU A 87 -13.41 10.06 7.77
#